data_a50629577ed26195c4fd158a5ba10405
#
_entry.id   a50629577ed26195c4fd158a5ba10405
#
_cell.length_a   1.000
_cell.length_b   1.000
_cell.length_c   1.000
_cell.angle_alpha   90.00
_cell.angle_beta   90.00
_cell.angle_gamma   90.00
#
_symmetry.space_group_name_H-M   'P 1'
#
loop_
_entity.id
_entity.type
_entity.pdbx_description
1 polymer ?
#
loop_
_entity_poly.entity_id
_entity_poly.type
_entity_poly.pdbx_seq_one_letter_code
_entity_poly.pdbx_strand_id
1 'polypeptide(L)'
;MSEIRLNKAAYIHNLTKICDKAGGKEKVIVVLKDNAYGHGARLIAGEARKFGIKNCAVKSEFEANEIADIFENILILSHIPTGDESAKFTYAINDIDALLKIKENTKINLAIDTGM
;
A
#
# COMPACT_ATOMS: atom_id res chain seq x y z
N MET A 1 -11.16 26.84 11.61
CA MET A 1 -10.23 26.03 10.81
C MET A 1 -9.97 24.72 11.53
N SER A 2 -10.11 23.61 10.86
CA SER A 2 -9.74 22.30 11.44
C SER A 2 -8.26 22.02 11.25
N GLU A 3 -7.64 21.40 12.22
CA GLU A 3 -6.21 21.07 12.22
C GLU A 3 -6.02 19.59 12.55
N ILE A 4 -5.13 18.92 11.81
CA ILE A 4 -4.69 17.56 12.11
C ILE A 4 -3.24 17.64 12.61
N ARG A 5 -3.00 17.14 13.82
CA ARG A 5 -1.66 17.05 14.41
C ARG A 5 -1.16 15.61 14.35
N LEU A 6 -0.04 15.40 13.69
CA LEU A 6 0.61 14.10 13.60
C LEU A 6 1.67 13.97 14.69
N ASN A 7 1.61 12.89 15.46
CA ASN A 7 2.64 12.60 16.47
C ASN A 7 3.59 11.53 15.90
N LYS A 8 4.75 11.97 15.44
CA LYS A 8 5.76 11.09 14.87
C LYS A 8 6.24 10.02 15.85
N ALA A 9 6.50 10.38 17.11
CA ALA A 9 6.99 9.44 18.11
C ALA A 9 5.96 8.33 18.38
N ALA A 10 4.67 8.66 18.45
CA ALA A 10 3.59 7.69 18.60
C ALA A 10 3.49 6.76 17.38
N TYR A 11 3.64 7.30 16.17
CA TYR A 11 3.63 6.51 14.95
C TYR A 11 4.78 5.48 14.91
N ILE A 12 6.00 5.91 15.20
CA ILE A 12 7.17 5.04 15.26
C ILE A 12 7.03 3.99 16.37
N HIS A 13 6.49 4.36 17.52
CA HIS A 13 6.20 3.41 18.59
C HIS A 13 5.23 2.31 18.14
N ASN A 14 4.16 2.68 17.43
CA ASN A 14 3.18 1.74 16.91
C ASN A 14 3.80 0.83 15.83
N LEU A 15 4.58 1.38 14.90
CA LEU A 15 5.30 0.60 13.90
C LEU A 15 6.27 -0.41 14.53
N THR A 16 6.99 -0.01 15.57
CA THR A 16 7.89 -0.89 16.31
C THR A 16 7.14 -2.09 16.88
N LYS A 17 6.03 -1.85 17.56
CA LYS A 17 5.20 -2.93 18.12
C LYS A 17 4.62 -3.87 17.08
N ILE A 18 4.15 -3.33 15.97
CA ILE A 18 3.59 -4.12 14.88
C ILE A 18 4.68 -4.97 14.21
N CYS A 19 5.84 -4.39 13.93
CA CYS A 19 6.96 -5.10 13.33
C CYS A 19 7.50 -6.22 14.25
N ASP A 20 7.58 -5.98 15.55
CA ASP A 20 7.99 -6.99 16.52
C ASP A 20 7.01 -8.17 16.52
N LYS A 21 5.70 -7.91 16.52
CA LYS A 21 4.68 -8.95 16.44
C LYS A 21 4.69 -9.71 15.11
N ALA A 22 4.94 -9.03 14.01
CA ALA A 22 5.01 -9.63 12.68
C ALA A 22 6.29 -10.44 12.46
N GLY A 23 7.32 -10.19 13.25
CA GLY A 23 8.61 -10.84 13.13
C GLY A 23 9.56 -10.20 12.11
N GLY A 24 9.36 -8.90 11.81
CA GLY A 24 10.25 -8.13 10.94
C GLY A 24 9.52 -7.05 10.14
N LYS A 25 10.26 -6.01 9.75
CA LYS A 25 9.74 -4.89 8.95
C LYS A 25 9.32 -5.31 7.55
N GLU A 26 9.98 -6.31 6.99
CA GLU A 26 9.70 -6.87 5.67
C GLU A 26 8.34 -7.59 5.60
N LYS A 27 7.77 -7.94 6.74
CA LYS A 27 6.46 -8.59 6.86
C LYS A 27 5.30 -7.62 7.04
N VAL A 28 5.59 -6.32 7.06
CA VAL A 28 4.59 -5.28 7.30
C VAL A 28 4.33 -4.51 6.01
N ILE A 29 3.05 -4.37 5.66
CA ILE A 29 2.57 -3.50 4.59
C ILE A 29 1.77 -2.38 5.23
N VAL A 30 2.22 -1.13 5.09
CA VAL A 30 1.45 0.02 5.59
C VAL A 30 0.38 0.41 4.58
N VAL A 31 -0.86 0.57 5.04
CA VAL A 31 -1.99 0.95 4.19
C VAL A 31 -2.14 2.46 4.20
N LEU A 32 -1.99 3.09 3.02
CA LEU A 32 -1.96 4.54 2.85
C LEU A 32 -3.05 5.07 1.89
N LYS A 33 -4.05 4.24 1.61
CA LYS A 33 -5.17 4.63 0.75
C LYS A 33 -5.92 5.87 1.29
N ASP A 34 -6.63 6.53 0.40
CA ASP A 34 -7.43 7.72 0.75
C ASP A 34 -6.61 8.77 1.50
N ASN A 35 -5.45 9.11 0.96
CA ASN A 35 -4.50 10.06 1.55
C ASN A 35 -4.07 9.68 2.98
N ALA A 36 -3.79 8.40 3.22
CA ALA A 36 -3.55 7.83 4.55
C ALA A 36 -4.71 8.13 5.52
N TYR A 37 -5.93 7.88 5.05
CA TYR A 37 -7.17 8.18 5.79
C TYR A 37 -7.28 9.66 6.21
N GLY A 38 -6.80 10.56 5.37
CA GLY A 38 -6.81 12.01 5.61
C GLY A 38 -5.61 12.55 6.39
N HIS A 39 -4.68 11.70 6.82
CA HIS A 39 -3.49 12.13 7.59
C HIS A 39 -2.36 12.69 6.72
N GLY A 40 -2.45 12.55 5.40
CA GLY A 40 -1.41 12.97 4.47
C GLY A 40 -0.49 11.81 4.07
N ALA A 41 -0.77 11.18 2.91
CA ALA A 41 -0.08 9.97 2.47
C ALA A 41 1.44 10.15 2.36
N ARG A 42 1.92 11.24 1.76
CA ARG A 42 3.36 11.46 1.61
C ARG A 42 4.07 11.67 2.95
N LEU A 43 3.44 12.34 3.92
CA LEU A 43 4.02 12.54 5.26
C LEU A 43 4.17 11.21 5.99
N ILE A 44 3.09 10.44 6.04
CA ILE A 44 3.09 9.12 6.70
C ILE A 44 4.02 8.14 5.97
N ALA A 45 3.98 8.13 4.63
CA ALA A 45 4.87 7.32 3.79
C ALA A 45 6.35 7.60 4.08
N GLY A 46 6.73 8.88 4.12
CA GLY A 46 8.10 9.30 4.41
C GLY A 46 8.59 8.81 5.77
N GLU A 47 7.76 8.90 6.81
CA GLU A 47 8.11 8.41 8.14
C GLU A 47 8.19 6.88 8.20
N ALA A 48 7.28 6.17 7.56
CA ALA A 48 7.32 4.71 7.45
C ALA A 48 8.59 4.23 6.73
N ARG A 49 8.96 4.90 5.64
CA ARG A 49 10.17 4.57 4.87
C ARG A 49 11.45 4.82 5.67
N LYS A 50 11.54 5.94 6.37
CA LYS A 50 12.67 6.24 7.28
C LYS A 50 12.81 5.19 8.38
N PHE A 51 11.70 4.69 8.90
CA PHE A 51 11.69 3.61 9.88
C PHE A 51 12.21 2.28 9.31
N GLY A 52 12.07 2.07 7.98
CA GLY A 52 12.56 0.88 7.28
C GLY A 52 11.48 0.01 6.64
N ILE A 53 10.22 0.49 6.57
CA ILE A 53 9.16 -0.20 5.84
C ILE A 53 9.40 -0.01 4.34
N LYS A 54 9.31 -1.09 3.58
CA LYS A 54 9.53 -1.12 2.13
C LYS A 54 8.25 -1.35 1.33
N ASN A 55 7.18 -1.77 2.00
CA ASN A 55 5.93 -2.20 1.38
C ASN A 55 4.78 -1.32 1.83
N CYS A 56 3.98 -0.86 0.88
CA CYS A 56 2.73 -0.16 1.18
C CYS A 56 1.59 -0.66 0.28
N ALA A 57 0.36 -0.33 0.69
CA ALA A 57 -0.84 -0.56 -0.10
C ALA A 57 -1.65 0.72 -0.23
N VAL A 58 -2.16 0.95 -1.42
CA VAL A 58 -3.01 2.09 -1.77
C VAL A 58 -4.22 1.61 -2.58
N LYS A 59 -5.17 2.50 -2.85
CA LYS A 59 -6.41 2.14 -3.53
C LYS A 59 -6.24 2.02 -5.04
N SER A 60 -5.52 2.94 -5.67
CA SER A 60 -5.47 3.13 -7.13
C SER A 60 -4.07 3.40 -7.65
N GLU A 61 -3.90 3.31 -8.99
CA GLU A 61 -2.65 3.72 -9.65
C GLU A 61 -2.35 5.22 -9.45
N PHE A 62 -3.38 6.05 -9.37
CA PHE A 62 -3.20 7.48 -9.08
C PHE A 62 -2.49 7.67 -7.74
N GLU A 63 -2.99 7.06 -6.68
CA GLU A 63 -2.36 7.12 -5.35
C GLU A 63 -0.97 6.47 -5.34
N ALA A 64 -0.78 5.37 -6.07
CA ALA A 64 0.51 4.70 -6.18
C ALA A 64 1.58 5.60 -6.82
N ASN A 65 1.22 6.32 -7.87
CA ASN A 65 2.13 7.25 -8.54
C ASN A 65 2.54 8.43 -7.66
N GLU A 66 1.69 8.87 -6.75
CA GLU A 66 2.01 9.95 -5.81
C GLU A 66 3.11 9.60 -4.81
N ILE A 67 3.33 8.30 -4.55
CA ILE A 67 4.31 7.80 -3.57
C ILE A 67 5.31 6.80 -4.17
N ALA A 68 5.35 6.67 -5.50
CA ALA A 68 6.19 5.69 -6.19
C ALA A 68 7.70 5.92 -5.99
N ASP A 69 8.09 7.14 -5.62
CA ASP A 69 9.46 7.51 -5.28
C ASP A 69 9.86 7.13 -3.84
N ILE A 70 8.92 6.73 -3.00
CA ILE A 70 9.15 6.47 -1.57
C ILE A 70 9.28 4.97 -1.29
N PHE A 71 8.42 4.13 -1.85
CA PHE A 71 8.37 2.70 -1.55
C PHE A 71 8.93 1.82 -2.67
N GLU A 72 9.54 0.71 -2.29
CA GLU A 72 10.04 -0.29 -3.24
C GLU A 72 8.90 -1.14 -3.81
N ASN A 73 7.91 -1.48 -2.97
CA ASN A 73 6.80 -2.32 -3.34
C ASN A 73 5.47 -1.64 -3.00
N ILE A 74 4.63 -1.46 -4.01
CA ILE A 74 3.31 -0.83 -3.87
C ILE A 74 2.25 -1.81 -4.37
N LEU A 75 1.33 -2.17 -3.48
CA LEU A 75 0.14 -2.98 -3.77
C LEU A 75 -1.06 -2.07 -4.01
N ILE A 76 -1.72 -2.25 -5.15
CA ILE A 76 -2.96 -1.54 -5.48
C ILE A 76 -4.14 -2.43 -5.15
N LEU A 77 -5.00 -1.96 -4.25
CA LEU A 77 -6.08 -2.76 -3.65
C LEU A 77 -7.36 -2.81 -4.49
N SER A 78 -7.67 -1.75 -5.23
CA SER A 78 -8.92 -1.62 -5.98
C SER A 78 -8.63 -1.15 -7.40
N HIS A 79 -8.30 -2.09 -8.28
CA HIS A 79 -7.97 -1.81 -9.68
C HIS A 79 -8.95 -2.52 -10.61
N ILE A 80 -9.46 -1.80 -11.60
CA ILE A 80 -10.21 -2.39 -12.71
C ILE A 80 -9.21 -2.60 -13.84
N PRO A 81 -8.94 -3.84 -14.28
CA PRO A 81 -7.97 -4.12 -15.32
C PRO A 81 -8.25 -3.36 -16.62
N THR A 82 -7.22 -2.75 -17.17
CA THR A 82 -7.27 -1.98 -18.42
C THR A 82 -6.53 -2.67 -19.56
N GLY A 83 -5.67 -3.65 -19.24
CA GLY A 83 -4.74 -4.25 -20.19
C GLY A 83 -3.46 -3.42 -20.42
N ASP A 84 -3.27 -2.35 -19.64
CA ASP A 84 -2.10 -1.46 -19.72
C ASP A 84 -1.50 -1.19 -18.34
N GLU A 85 -1.51 -2.20 -17.47
CA GLU A 85 -1.01 -2.10 -16.11
C GLU A 85 0.50 -1.86 -16.07
N SER A 86 0.93 -1.04 -15.10
CA SER A 86 2.34 -0.73 -14.91
C SER A 86 3.11 -1.90 -14.29
N ALA A 87 4.28 -2.21 -14.82
CA ALA A 87 5.20 -3.20 -14.26
C ALA A 87 5.78 -2.78 -12.89
N LYS A 88 5.61 -1.52 -12.49
CA LYS A 88 6.12 -0.99 -11.22
C LYS A 88 5.32 -1.47 -10.00
N PHE A 89 4.04 -1.81 -10.19
CA PHE A 89 3.10 -2.07 -9.12
C PHE A 89 2.68 -3.54 -9.07
N THR A 90 2.12 -3.93 -7.93
CA THR A 90 1.42 -5.21 -7.76
C THR A 90 -0.07 -4.91 -7.61
N TYR A 91 -0.91 -5.71 -8.22
CA TYR A 91 -2.36 -5.48 -8.25
C TYR A 91 -3.09 -6.58 -7.51
N ALA A 92 -3.99 -6.22 -6.59
CA ALA A 92 -4.87 -7.18 -5.96
C ALA A 92 -5.99 -7.59 -6.93
N ILE A 93 -6.16 -8.88 -7.15
CA ILE A 93 -7.17 -9.47 -8.04
C ILE A 93 -8.05 -10.39 -7.22
N ASN A 94 -9.36 -10.18 -7.27
CA ASN A 94 -10.35 -10.89 -6.47
C ASN A 94 -11.39 -11.67 -7.29
N ASP A 95 -11.30 -11.65 -8.62
CA ASP A 95 -12.19 -12.43 -9.48
C ASP A 95 -11.48 -12.89 -10.76
N ILE A 96 -12.05 -13.92 -11.38
CA ILE A 96 -11.48 -14.55 -12.58
C ILE A 96 -11.57 -13.63 -13.79
N ASP A 97 -12.66 -12.88 -13.93
CA ASP A 97 -12.82 -11.96 -15.07
C ASP A 97 -11.76 -10.87 -15.06
N ALA A 98 -11.44 -10.32 -13.90
CA ALA A 98 -10.34 -9.37 -13.74
C ALA A 98 -8.99 -10.02 -14.08
N LEU A 99 -8.75 -11.25 -13.63
CA LEU A 99 -7.53 -11.99 -13.94
C LEU A 99 -7.31 -12.18 -15.45
N LEU A 100 -8.39 -12.45 -16.19
CA LEU A 100 -8.32 -12.65 -17.65
C LEU A 100 -8.12 -11.34 -18.43
N LYS A 101 -8.42 -10.20 -17.85
CA LYS A 101 -8.34 -8.87 -18.50
C LYS A 101 -7.06 -8.12 -18.18
N ILE A 102 -6.37 -8.47 -17.09
CA ILE A 102 -5.15 -7.79 -16.69
C ILE A 102 -4.03 -8.03 -17.70
N LYS A 103 -3.15 -7.06 -17.87
CA LYS A 103 -2.01 -7.16 -18.80
C LYS A 103 -1.14 -8.37 -18.45
N GLU A 104 -0.71 -9.08 -19.47
CA GLU A 104 0.19 -10.22 -19.32
C GLU A 104 1.50 -9.81 -18.62
N ASN A 105 2.02 -10.68 -17.77
CA ASN A 105 3.22 -10.46 -16.95
C ASN A 105 3.09 -9.38 -15.87
N THR A 106 1.88 -8.94 -15.56
CA THR A 106 1.64 -8.06 -14.40
C THR A 106 1.83 -8.81 -13.09
N LYS A 107 2.46 -8.17 -12.11
CA LYS A 107 2.55 -8.72 -10.73
C LYS A 107 1.19 -8.61 -10.06
N ILE A 108 0.69 -9.73 -9.53
CA ILE A 108 -0.61 -9.77 -8.88
C ILE A 108 -0.55 -10.43 -7.50
N ASN A 109 -1.46 -10.01 -6.63
CA ASN A 109 -1.85 -10.69 -5.42
C ASN A 109 -3.28 -11.22 -5.59
N LEU A 110 -3.47 -12.53 -5.46
CA LEU A 110 -4.81 -13.10 -5.47
C LEU A 110 -5.47 -12.89 -4.10
N ALA A 111 -6.60 -12.20 -4.10
CA ALA A 111 -7.45 -12.06 -2.94
C ALA A 111 -8.53 -13.13 -2.97
N ILE A 112 -8.46 -14.06 -2.01
CA ILE A 112 -9.39 -15.18 -1.91
C ILE A 112 -10.36 -14.91 -0.79
N ASP A 113 -11.67 -14.94 -1.10
CA ASP A 113 -12.71 -14.86 -0.08
C ASP A 113 -12.78 -16.18 0.68
N THR A 114 -12.39 -16.13 1.95
CA THR A 114 -12.45 -17.28 2.86
C THR A 114 -13.59 -17.19 3.87
N GLY A 115 -14.54 -16.28 3.65
CA GLY A 115 -15.70 -16.06 4.51
C GLY A 115 -15.46 -15.12 5.70
N MET A 116 -14.42 -14.32 5.62
CA MET A 116 -14.16 -13.27 6.62
C MET A 116 -15.05 -12.05 6.42
#